data_5567b053b56bf41054373d93c22b973c
#
_entry.id   5567b053b56bf41054373d93c22b973c
#
_cell.length_a   1.000
_cell.length_b   1.000
_cell.length_c   1.000
_cell.angle_alpha   90.00
_cell.angle_beta   90.00
_cell.angle_gamma   90.00
#
_symmetry.space_group_name_H-M   'P 1'
#
loop_
_entity.id
_entity.type
_entity.pdbx_description
1 polymer ?
#
loop_
_entity_poly.entity_id
_entity_poly.type
_entity_poly.pdbx_seq_one_letter_code
_entity_poly.pdbx_strand_id
1 'polypeptide(L)'
;MPTDALPEMRLELVPIPVSDVDRAKAFYEQAGFVLNVDVTPVPGMRVVQFTPPGSACSIVFGTGMGQLTDMKPGSIKGVHLVVANIDDARDALAKRGITVGAVRDVGGVKYVEFNDPDANLWLLQEFPPAMRQPGQSFYKRPT
;
A
#
# COMPACT_ATOMS: atom_id res chain seq x y z
N MET A 1 4.65 10.48 37.28
CA MET A 1 4.97 10.63 35.84
C MET A 1 4.93 9.27 35.17
N PRO A 2 4.21 9.16 34.08
CA PRO A 2 4.23 7.92 33.35
C PRO A 2 5.58 7.72 32.70
N THR A 3 6.35 6.80 33.28
CA THR A 3 7.63 6.41 32.69
C THR A 3 7.45 5.30 31.66
N ASP A 4 6.19 4.85 31.48
CA ASP A 4 5.86 3.74 30.59
C ASP A 4 5.41 4.21 29.20
N ALA A 5 5.35 5.53 28.97
CA ALA A 5 4.98 6.07 27.67
C ALA A 5 6.05 5.73 26.64
N LEU A 6 5.64 5.12 25.52
CA LEU A 6 6.55 4.83 24.44
C LEU A 6 6.96 6.11 23.71
N PRO A 7 8.19 6.19 23.21
CA PRO A 7 8.56 7.25 22.29
C PRO A 7 7.72 7.16 21.03
N GLU A 8 7.69 8.22 20.25
CA GLU A 8 7.01 8.24 18.96
C GLU A 8 7.56 7.13 18.06
N MET A 9 6.67 6.36 17.48
CA MET A 9 7.00 5.30 16.53
C MET A 9 6.07 5.43 15.34
N ARG A 10 6.63 5.49 14.13
CA ARG A 10 5.87 5.62 12.89
C ARG A 10 6.13 4.42 12.01
N LEU A 11 5.09 3.96 11.30
CA LEU A 11 5.29 2.93 10.29
C LEU A 11 6.09 3.53 9.14
N GLU A 12 7.29 2.99 8.92
CA GLU A 12 8.14 3.40 7.82
C GLU A 12 7.74 2.69 6.52
N LEU A 13 7.69 1.37 6.59
CA LEU A 13 7.36 0.55 5.43
C LEU A 13 6.84 -0.81 5.84
N VAL A 14 6.20 -1.49 4.89
CA VAL A 14 5.82 -2.90 5.01
C VAL A 14 6.34 -3.68 3.81
N PRO A 15 6.79 -4.93 3.99
CA PRO A 15 7.27 -5.75 2.89
C PRO A 15 6.10 -6.34 2.09
N ILE A 16 6.29 -6.42 0.78
CA ILE A 16 5.37 -7.09 -0.14
C ILE A 16 6.17 -8.19 -0.85
N PRO A 17 5.80 -9.46 -0.68
CA PRO A 17 6.53 -10.56 -1.31
C PRO A 17 6.19 -10.68 -2.80
N VAL A 18 7.22 -10.65 -3.64
CA VAL A 18 7.05 -10.72 -5.10
C VAL A 18 7.98 -11.80 -5.68
N SER A 19 7.58 -12.39 -6.80
CA SER A 19 8.37 -13.42 -7.47
C SER A 19 9.34 -12.83 -8.51
N ASP A 20 9.03 -11.65 -9.05
CA ASP A 20 9.80 -10.97 -10.07
C ASP A 20 9.86 -9.48 -9.74
N VAL A 21 11.04 -9.02 -9.34
CA VAL A 21 11.22 -7.64 -8.86
C VAL A 21 10.96 -6.62 -9.98
N ASP A 22 11.45 -6.88 -11.19
CA ASP A 22 11.25 -5.95 -12.31
C ASP A 22 9.78 -5.84 -12.71
N ARG A 23 9.06 -6.97 -12.71
CA ARG A 23 7.63 -7.00 -13.00
C ARG A 23 6.83 -6.24 -11.93
N ALA A 24 7.16 -6.45 -10.67
CA ALA A 24 6.53 -5.73 -9.56
C ALA A 24 6.81 -4.23 -9.66
N LYS A 25 8.06 -3.85 -9.93
CA LYS A 25 8.44 -2.44 -10.10
C LYS A 25 7.63 -1.78 -11.21
N ALA A 26 7.52 -2.43 -12.37
CA ALA A 26 6.73 -1.90 -13.48
C ALA A 26 5.26 -1.73 -13.10
N PHE A 27 4.69 -2.67 -12.34
CA PHE A 27 3.30 -2.58 -11.89
C PHE A 27 3.07 -1.37 -10.98
N TYR A 28 3.91 -1.18 -9.96
CA TYR A 28 3.73 -0.08 -9.00
C TYR A 28 4.00 1.29 -9.63
N GLU A 29 4.92 1.37 -10.59
CA GLU A 29 5.10 2.57 -11.41
C GLU A 29 3.83 2.86 -12.22
N GLN A 30 3.27 1.85 -12.86
CA GLN A 30 2.02 1.97 -13.63
C GLN A 30 0.85 2.40 -12.75
N ALA A 31 0.77 1.89 -11.53
CA ALA A 31 -0.26 2.27 -10.56
C ALA A 31 -0.12 3.72 -10.07
N GLY A 32 1.02 4.37 -10.33
CA GLY A 32 1.26 5.75 -9.95
C GLY A 32 1.93 5.92 -8.59
N PHE A 33 2.46 4.85 -8.02
CA PHE A 33 3.24 4.96 -6.79
C PHE A 33 4.59 5.62 -7.08
N VAL A 34 5.14 6.32 -6.09
CA VAL A 34 6.41 7.04 -6.21
C VAL A 34 7.57 6.11 -5.88
N LEU A 35 8.49 5.94 -6.81
CA LEU A 35 9.72 5.18 -6.57
C LEU A 35 10.66 5.99 -5.69
N ASN A 36 11.02 5.46 -4.52
CA ASN A 36 11.93 6.10 -3.59
C ASN A 36 13.35 5.55 -3.70
N VAL A 37 13.46 4.21 -3.80
CA VAL A 37 14.73 3.51 -3.76
C VAL A 37 14.69 2.33 -4.72
N ASP A 38 15.78 2.15 -5.47
CA ASP A 38 16.06 0.91 -6.19
C ASP A 38 17.57 0.76 -6.19
N VAL A 39 18.10 -0.03 -5.25
CA VAL A 39 19.53 -0.16 -5.02
C VAL A 39 19.91 -1.61 -4.77
N THR A 40 21.20 -1.90 -5.01
CA THR A 40 21.83 -3.18 -4.69
C THR A 40 22.99 -2.90 -3.74
N PRO A 41 22.70 -2.75 -2.42
CA PRO A 41 23.75 -2.33 -1.46
C PRO A 41 24.87 -3.35 -1.31
N VAL A 42 24.57 -4.62 -1.53
CA VAL A 42 25.56 -5.71 -1.57
C VAL A 42 25.16 -6.70 -2.65
N PRO A 43 26.09 -7.54 -3.17
CA PRO A 43 25.75 -8.55 -4.17
C PRO A 43 24.61 -9.45 -3.70
N GLY A 44 23.64 -9.69 -4.58
CA GLY A 44 22.49 -10.56 -4.29
C GLY A 44 21.35 -9.91 -3.51
N MET A 45 21.52 -8.67 -3.03
CA MET A 45 20.48 -7.94 -2.32
C MET A 45 20.00 -6.76 -3.19
N ARG A 46 18.75 -6.80 -3.60
CA ARG A 46 18.10 -5.67 -4.26
C ARG A 46 16.98 -5.14 -3.39
N VAL A 47 16.93 -3.83 -3.23
CA VAL A 47 15.93 -3.15 -2.40
C VAL A 47 15.18 -2.16 -3.28
N VAL A 48 13.87 -2.36 -3.42
CA VAL A 48 12.98 -1.46 -4.16
C VAL A 48 11.91 -0.97 -3.21
N GLN A 49 11.77 0.35 -3.10
CA GLN A 49 10.81 0.98 -2.21
C GLN A 49 9.93 1.96 -2.98
N PHE A 50 8.64 1.84 -2.79
CA PHE A 50 7.62 2.73 -3.35
C PHE A 50 6.78 3.33 -2.25
N THR A 51 6.28 4.54 -2.48
CA THR A 51 5.32 5.19 -1.59
C THR A 51 4.06 5.52 -2.39
N PRO A 52 2.87 5.09 -1.92
CA PRO A 52 1.62 5.58 -2.50
C PRO A 52 1.53 7.10 -2.41
N PRO A 53 0.89 7.78 -3.37
CA PRO A 53 0.81 9.25 -3.35
C PRO A 53 0.25 9.78 -2.02
N GLY A 54 0.99 10.66 -1.37
CA GLY A 54 0.59 11.29 -0.11
C GLY A 54 0.70 10.43 1.13
N SER A 55 1.14 9.17 1.01
CA SER A 55 1.30 8.27 2.16
C SER A 55 2.59 8.56 2.92
N ALA A 56 2.55 8.37 4.25
CA ALA A 56 3.75 8.41 5.09
C ALA A 56 4.42 7.04 5.20
N CYS A 57 3.68 5.96 4.91
CA CYS A 57 4.19 4.59 4.95
C CYS A 57 4.44 4.10 3.54
N SER A 58 5.54 3.38 3.35
CA SER A 58 5.98 2.85 2.06
C SER A 58 5.79 1.34 1.99
N ILE A 59 6.06 0.76 0.82
CA ILE A 59 6.23 -0.67 0.65
C ILE A 59 7.66 -0.96 0.19
N VAL A 60 8.15 -2.15 0.50
CA VAL A 60 9.46 -2.62 0.05
C VAL A 60 9.34 -4.02 -0.52
N PHE A 61 10.04 -4.28 -1.59
CA PHE A 61 10.24 -5.62 -2.13
C PHE A 61 11.63 -5.73 -2.74
N GLY A 62 12.05 -6.93 -3.04
CA GLY A 62 13.38 -7.15 -3.58
C GLY A 62 13.86 -8.57 -3.44
N THR A 63 15.18 -8.73 -3.33
CA THR A 63 15.84 -10.02 -3.17
C THR A 63 16.90 -9.95 -2.07
N GLY A 64 17.18 -11.08 -1.43
CA GLY A 64 18.33 -11.21 -0.52
C GLY A 64 18.21 -10.44 0.79
N MET A 65 17.00 -10.08 1.22
CA MET A 65 16.76 -9.38 2.47
C MET A 65 16.26 -10.30 3.60
N GLY A 66 16.67 -11.57 3.57
CA GLY A 66 16.28 -12.54 4.59
C GLY A 66 14.77 -12.75 4.64
N GLN A 67 14.19 -12.71 5.84
CA GLN A 67 12.76 -12.99 6.02
C GLN A 67 11.83 -12.08 5.21
N LEU A 68 12.23 -10.85 4.92
CA LEU A 68 11.43 -9.93 4.11
C LEU A 68 11.19 -10.47 2.70
N THR A 69 12.17 -11.13 2.12
CA THR A 69 12.09 -11.66 0.76
C THR A 69 11.81 -13.16 0.71
N ASP A 70 11.74 -13.83 1.88
CA ASP A 70 11.46 -15.25 1.97
C ASP A 70 9.96 -15.56 2.09
N MET A 71 9.11 -14.53 2.26
CA MET A 71 7.67 -14.73 2.27
C MET A 71 7.18 -15.22 0.91
N LYS A 72 6.14 -16.05 0.93
CA LYS A 72 5.53 -16.55 -0.31
C LYS A 72 4.96 -15.41 -1.14
N PRO A 73 5.35 -15.26 -2.42
CA PRO A 73 4.75 -14.27 -3.31
C PRO A 73 3.22 -14.40 -3.35
N GLY A 74 2.52 -13.25 -3.27
CA GLY A 74 1.06 -13.24 -3.27
C GLY A 74 0.42 -13.52 -1.93
N SER A 75 1.19 -13.67 -0.86
CA SER A 75 0.64 -14.02 0.46
C SER A 75 0.08 -12.83 1.24
N ILE A 76 0.31 -11.60 0.80
CA ILE A 76 -0.25 -10.42 1.46
C ILE A 76 -1.66 -10.16 0.93
N LYS A 77 -2.63 -10.11 1.84
CA LYS A 77 -4.04 -9.92 1.49
C LYS A 77 -4.62 -8.77 2.31
N GLY A 78 -4.91 -7.66 1.63
CA GLY A 78 -5.64 -6.58 2.25
C GLY A 78 -4.82 -5.37 2.71
N VAL A 79 -3.80 -4.98 1.97
CA VAL A 79 -3.17 -3.67 2.20
C VAL A 79 -4.17 -2.59 1.81
N HIS A 80 -4.52 -1.72 2.75
CA HIS A 80 -5.56 -0.70 2.56
C HIS A 80 -4.95 0.65 2.22
N LEU A 81 -5.53 1.28 1.20
CA LEU A 81 -5.22 2.65 0.78
C LEU A 81 -6.47 3.49 0.98
N VAL A 82 -6.46 4.39 1.95
CA VAL A 82 -7.58 5.29 2.17
C VAL A 82 -7.57 6.39 1.12
N VAL A 83 -8.73 6.63 0.50
CA VAL A 83 -8.91 7.64 -0.54
C VAL A 83 -10.10 8.56 -0.20
N ALA A 84 -10.07 9.77 -0.73
CA ALA A 84 -11.15 10.73 -0.50
C ALA A 84 -12.43 10.37 -1.25
N ASN A 85 -12.28 9.88 -2.50
CA ASN A 85 -13.38 9.50 -3.37
C ASN A 85 -13.02 8.19 -4.08
N ILE A 86 -13.78 7.15 -3.78
CA ILE A 86 -13.47 5.80 -4.27
C ILE A 86 -13.67 5.68 -5.79
N ASP A 87 -14.67 6.37 -6.34
CA ASP A 87 -14.93 6.31 -7.78
C ASP A 87 -13.81 6.97 -8.58
N ASP A 88 -13.35 8.14 -8.11
CA ASP A 88 -12.23 8.84 -8.74
C ASP A 88 -10.94 8.02 -8.68
N ALA A 89 -10.65 7.41 -7.54
CA ALA A 89 -9.46 6.58 -7.36
C ALA A 89 -9.52 5.32 -8.23
N ARG A 90 -10.68 4.66 -8.26
CA ARG A 90 -10.92 3.51 -9.12
C ARG A 90 -10.71 3.86 -10.59
N ASP A 91 -11.29 4.96 -11.04
CA ASP A 91 -11.18 5.42 -12.43
C ASP A 91 -9.74 5.78 -12.78
N ALA A 92 -9.02 6.41 -11.87
CA ALA A 92 -7.61 6.77 -12.09
C ALA A 92 -6.74 5.53 -12.29
N LEU A 93 -6.93 4.48 -11.50
CA LEU A 93 -6.22 3.22 -11.66
C LEU A 93 -6.62 2.52 -12.96
N ALA A 94 -7.90 2.49 -13.27
CA ALA A 94 -8.40 1.87 -14.51
C ALA A 94 -7.81 2.54 -15.76
N LYS A 95 -7.71 3.87 -15.76
CA LYS A 95 -7.10 4.61 -16.87
C LYS A 95 -5.61 4.31 -17.03
N ARG A 96 -4.95 3.88 -15.97
CA ARG A 96 -3.55 3.45 -16.01
C ARG A 96 -3.40 1.97 -16.42
N GLY A 97 -4.49 1.29 -16.75
CA GLY A 97 -4.47 -0.11 -17.17
C GLY A 97 -4.46 -1.11 -16.01
N ILE A 98 -4.72 -0.65 -14.78
CA ILE A 98 -4.84 -1.54 -13.63
C ILE A 98 -6.23 -2.15 -13.61
N THR A 99 -6.32 -3.46 -13.49
CA THR A 99 -7.61 -4.15 -13.33
C THR A 99 -8.14 -3.90 -11.93
N VAL A 100 -9.31 -3.27 -11.84
CA VAL A 100 -9.94 -2.91 -10.56
C VAL A 100 -11.30 -3.59 -10.45
N GLY A 101 -11.66 -4.01 -9.24
CA GLY A 101 -12.96 -4.59 -8.94
C GLY A 101 -14.06 -3.55 -8.89
N ALA A 102 -15.28 -4.00 -8.65
CA ALA A 102 -16.43 -3.13 -8.45
C ALA A 102 -16.36 -2.47 -7.07
N VAL A 103 -17.01 -1.33 -6.95
CA VAL A 103 -17.18 -0.68 -5.64
C VAL A 103 -18.13 -1.51 -4.79
N ARG A 104 -17.71 -1.84 -3.57
CA ARG A 104 -18.55 -2.51 -2.56
C ARG A 104 -18.76 -1.57 -1.39
N ASP A 105 -19.98 -1.53 -0.87
CA ASP A 105 -20.34 -0.75 0.30
C ASP A 105 -20.61 -1.72 1.46
N VAL A 106 -19.86 -1.57 2.54
CA VAL A 106 -20.00 -2.41 3.74
C VAL A 106 -20.26 -1.48 4.93
N GLY A 107 -21.52 -1.30 5.26
CA GLY A 107 -21.90 -0.44 6.39
C GLY A 107 -21.51 1.03 6.22
N GLY A 108 -21.46 1.53 4.99
CA GLY A 108 -21.09 2.91 4.68
C GLY A 108 -19.62 3.10 4.33
N VAL A 109 -18.77 2.12 4.59
CA VAL A 109 -17.35 2.13 4.15
C VAL A 109 -17.26 1.46 2.79
N LYS A 110 -16.66 2.14 1.82
CA LYS A 110 -16.57 1.64 0.45
C LYS A 110 -15.21 1.06 0.16
N TYR A 111 -15.19 -0.01 -0.63
CA TYR A 111 -13.97 -0.74 -0.97
C TYR A 111 -13.89 -1.06 -2.45
N VAL A 112 -12.67 -1.04 -2.99
CA VAL A 112 -12.35 -1.54 -4.33
C VAL A 112 -11.09 -2.39 -4.21
N GLU A 113 -11.13 -3.59 -4.79
CA GLU A 113 -10.00 -4.50 -4.80
C GLU A 113 -9.16 -4.35 -6.07
N PHE A 114 -7.84 -4.48 -5.94
CA PHE A 114 -6.95 -4.76 -7.05
C PHE A 114 -5.78 -5.61 -6.58
N ASN A 115 -5.11 -6.28 -7.50
CA ASN A 115 -4.00 -7.17 -7.19
C ASN A 115 -2.75 -6.72 -7.94
N ASP A 116 -1.58 -6.95 -7.32
CA ASP A 116 -0.32 -6.87 -8.04
C ASP A 116 -0.10 -8.14 -8.89
N PRO A 117 0.97 -8.23 -9.69
CA PRO A 117 1.19 -9.41 -10.55
C PRO A 117 1.28 -10.75 -9.83
N ASP A 118 1.64 -10.75 -8.54
CA ASP A 118 1.71 -11.97 -7.72
C ASP A 118 0.44 -12.24 -6.95
N ALA A 119 -0.64 -11.48 -7.18
CA ALA A 119 -1.90 -11.56 -6.46
C ALA A 119 -1.79 -11.14 -4.99
N ASN A 120 -0.84 -10.27 -4.64
CA ASN A 120 -0.93 -9.53 -3.40
C ASN A 120 -2.12 -8.58 -3.51
N LEU A 121 -3.04 -8.66 -2.54
CA LEU A 121 -4.32 -7.96 -2.61
C LEU A 121 -4.23 -6.59 -1.96
N TRP A 122 -4.67 -5.59 -2.70
CA TRP A 122 -4.81 -4.20 -2.26
C TRP A 122 -6.28 -3.82 -2.21
N LEU A 123 -6.62 -2.93 -1.29
CA LEU A 123 -7.97 -2.38 -1.15
C LEU A 123 -7.90 -0.87 -1.13
N LEU A 124 -8.62 -0.23 -2.06
CA LEU A 124 -9.00 1.17 -1.88
C LEU A 124 -10.12 1.22 -0.85
N GLN A 125 -10.09 2.23 0.02
CA GLN A 125 -11.06 2.37 1.10
C GLN A 125 -11.49 3.83 1.21
N GLU A 126 -12.80 4.07 1.24
CA GLU A 126 -13.36 5.39 1.49
C GLU A 126 -14.25 5.34 2.72
N PHE A 127 -13.95 6.19 3.70
CA PHE A 127 -14.80 6.33 4.89
C PHE A 127 -15.92 7.32 4.65
N PRO A 128 -17.13 7.10 5.19
CA PRO A 128 -18.16 8.13 5.19
C PRO A 128 -17.71 9.35 6.01
N PRO A 129 -18.21 10.56 5.71
CA PRO A 129 -17.77 11.78 6.39
C PRO A 129 -17.80 11.70 7.92
N ALA A 130 -18.81 11.02 8.49
CA ALA A 130 -18.94 10.87 9.94
C ALA A 130 -17.80 10.12 10.60
N MET A 131 -17.06 9.31 9.85
CA MET A 131 -15.92 8.52 10.36
C MET A 131 -14.57 9.16 10.06
N ARG A 132 -14.54 10.30 9.37
CA ARG A 132 -13.27 10.93 8.97
C ARG A 132 -12.82 11.96 10.00
N GLN A 133 -11.49 12.21 10.00
CA GLN A 133 -10.94 13.40 10.61
C GLN A 133 -11.47 14.62 9.87
N PRO A 134 -11.76 15.75 10.57
CA PRO A 134 -12.23 16.96 9.89
C PRO A 134 -11.29 17.40 8.77
N GLY A 135 -11.84 17.54 7.56
CA GLY A 135 -11.07 17.95 6.37
C GLY A 135 -10.09 16.92 5.84
N GLN A 136 -10.16 15.65 6.32
CA GLN A 136 -9.26 14.58 5.91
C GLN A 136 -10.04 13.38 5.38
N SER A 137 -9.35 12.51 4.67
CA SER A 137 -9.89 11.21 4.23
C SER A 137 -9.74 10.13 5.29
N PHE A 138 -8.90 10.36 6.31
CA PHE A 138 -8.51 9.37 7.27
C PHE A 138 -9.61 9.05 8.28
N TYR A 139 -9.60 7.82 8.76
CA TYR A 139 -10.45 7.40 9.87
C TYR A 139 -10.14 8.23 11.12
N LYS A 140 -11.19 8.68 11.81
CA LYS A 140 -11.08 9.43 13.06
C LYS A 140 -10.75 8.45 14.19
N ARG A 141 -9.49 8.42 14.60
CA ARG A 141 -9.03 7.54 15.65
C ARG A 141 -9.26 8.17 17.03
N PRO A 142 -9.49 7.33 18.07
CA PRO A 142 -9.51 7.82 19.44
C PRO A 142 -8.15 8.41 19.80
N THR A 143 -8.17 9.48 20.57
CA THR A 143 -6.95 10.13 21.09
C THR A 143 -6.54 9.50 22.41
#